data_e2aa3b174d01f5f720d0f07531ca8406
#
_entry.id   e2aa3b174d01f5f720d0f07531ca8406
#
_cell.length_a   1.000
_cell.length_b   1.000
_cell.length_c   1.000
_cell.angle_alpha   90.00
_cell.angle_beta   90.00
_cell.angle_gamma   90.00
#
_symmetry.space_group_name_H-M   'P 1'
#
loop_
_entity.id
_entity.type
_entity.pdbx_description
1 polymer ?
#
loop_
_entity_poly.entity_id
_entity_poly.type
_entity_poly.pdbx_seq_one_letter_code
_entity_poly.pdbx_strand_id
1 'polypeptide(L)'
;MRAAAIFGLGCSPRHLKAFQVATGCRELGWRIGMPAAGDGTDAILLFGGDGTIHRHLGQLVKLGLPVLIVPAGSGNDFARALGFRSVRDSIAAWQRFCADQSHVAAIDLGVISPLANAGGAPAPHEPAGHTVLAAQHYFCSVAGIGLDAEVSRLANALPRWLLGHGGYALTLVPTIFRFAPFPMKISSADEIGGSTLNNQPTLLAAFANTSTYGGGMKIAPQAKFDDGQLDVCVIGAINPFKLACLFPTIYFGRHLTIRGVNYFKSPRVRVETETPLDVYADGEFVCRTPVEVGVQRAALKVLLP
;
A
#
# COMPACT_ATOMS: atom_id res chain seq x y z
N MET A 1 -19.74 18.98 -15.24
CA MET A 1 -18.88 18.07 -14.42
C MET A 1 -17.98 18.90 -13.53
N ARG A 2 -17.74 18.44 -12.28
CA ARG A 2 -16.82 19.09 -11.32
C ARG A 2 -15.75 18.11 -10.90
N ALA A 3 -14.48 18.52 -10.88
CA ALA A 3 -13.37 17.67 -10.46
C ALA A 3 -12.56 18.33 -9.33
N ALA A 4 -12.11 17.52 -8.39
CA ALA A 4 -11.21 17.95 -7.34
C ALA A 4 -9.77 17.52 -7.67
N ALA A 5 -8.79 18.39 -7.40
CA ALA A 5 -7.38 18.09 -7.57
C ALA A 5 -6.65 18.15 -6.22
N ILE A 6 -6.00 17.05 -5.85
CA ILE A 6 -5.21 16.88 -4.64
C ILE A 6 -3.75 16.82 -5.03
N PHE A 7 -2.91 17.62 -4.38
CA PHE A 7 -1.49 17.71 -4.70
C PHE A 7 -0.65 17.16 -3.54
N GLY A 8 0.16 16.16 -3.83
CA GLY A 8 1.21 15.68 -2.95
C GLY A 8 2.44 16.57 -2.97
N LEU A 9 3.44 16.17 -2.18
CA LEU A 9 4.71 16.89 -2.08
C LEU A 9 5.41 16.99 -3.44
N GLY A 10 5.87 18.19 -3.78
CA GLY A 10 6.49 18.47 -5.08
C GLY A 10 5.51 18.72 -6.23
N CYS A 11 4.21 18.54 -6.00
CA CYS A 11 3.18 18.86 -6.97
C CYS A 11 2.53 20.22 -6.68
N SER A 12 2.00 20.87 -7.72
CA SER A 12 1.38 22.18 -7.63
C SER A 12 0.24 22.32 -8.66
N PRO A 13 -0.62 23.31 -8.55
CA PRO A 13 -1.68 23.58 -9.53
C PRO A 13 -1.21 23.72 -10.98
N ARG A 14 0.08 23.99 -11.20
CA ARG A 14 0.66 24.04 -12.56
C ARG A 14 0.53 22.72 -13.30
N HIS A 15 0.60 21.58 -12.58
CA HIS A 15 0.43 20.24 -13.15
C HIS A 15 -1.00 20.00 -13.65
N LEU A 16 -1.99 20.72 -13.12
CA LEU A 16 -3.38 20.62 -13.54
C LEU A 16 -3.63 21.17 -14.95
N LYS A 17 -2.81 22.14 -15.40
CA LYS A 17 -3.01 22.79 -16.70
C LYS A 17 -3.10 21.80 -17.87
N ALA A 18 -2.27 20.77 -17.87
CA ALA A 18 -2.28 19.74 -18.90
C ALA A 18 -3.63 19.00 -18.97
N PHE A 19 -4.25 18.75 -17.83
CA PHE A 19 -5.56 18.10 -17.73
C PHE A 19 -6.70 19.05 -18.12
N GLN A 20 -6.58 20.33 -17.81
CA GLN A 20 -7.55 21.35 -18.18
C GLN A 20 -7.60 21.56 -19.70
N VAL A 21 -6.43 21.60 -20.34
CA VAL A 21 -6.33 21.76 -21.79
C VAL A 21 -6.78 20.49 -22.55
N ALA A 22 -6.44 19.33 -22.01
CA ALA A 22 -6.69 18.05 -22.65
C ALA A 22 -8.18 17.72 -22.80
N THR A 23 -9.03 18.23 -21.93
CA THR A 23 -10.47 17.88 -21.93
C THR A 23 -11.28 18.60 -22.99
N GLY A 24 -10.81 19.75 -23.52
CA GLY A 24 -11.63 20.58 -24.43
C GLY A 24 -12.96 21.06 -23.81
N CYS A 25 -13.28 20.63 -22.61
CA CYS A 25 -14.52 20.95 -21.89
C CYS A 25 -14.41 22.34 -21.27
N ARG A 26 -15.03 23.32 -21.88
CA ARG A 26 -15.08 24.72 -21.38
C ARG A 26 -15.84 24.89 -20.06
N GLU A 27 -16.61 23.88 -19.64
CA GLU A 27 -17.49 23.95 -18.45
C GLU A 27 -17.07 23.03 -17.30
N LEU A 28 -15.81 22.58 -17.26
CA LEU A 28 -15.32 21.78 -16.16
C LEU A 28 -14.95 22.64 -14.96
N GLY A 29 -15.74 22.54 -13.89
CA GLY A 29 -15.42 23.19 -12.62
C GLY A 29 -14.28 22.47 -11.89
N TRP A 30 -13.26 23.21 -11.45
CA TRP A 30 -12.12 22.69 -10.70
C TRP A 30 -12.12 23.18 -9.26
N ARG A 31 -11.87 22.25 -8.34
CA ARG A 31 -11.59 22.52 -6.94
C ARG A 31 -10.19 22.05 -6.57
N ILE A 32 -9.50 22.75 -5.70
CA ILE A 32 -8.22 22.32 -5.14
C ILE A 32 -8.46 21.82 -3.72
N GLY A 33 -7.90 20.64 -3.41
CA GLY A 33 -8.02 19.97 -2.12
C GLY A 33 -9.10 18.87 -2.09
N MET A 34 -9.22 18.21 -0.95
CA MET A 34 -10.17 17.13 -0.74
C MET A 34 -11.60 17.68 -0.77
N PRO A 35 -12.50 17.10 -1.57
CA PRO A 35 -13.90 17.52 -1.60
C PRO A 35 -14.63 17.08 -0.32
N ALA A 36 -15.70 17.77 0.01
CA ALA A 36 -16.64 17.31 1.03
C ALA A 36 -17.68 16.37 0.43
N ALA A 37 -18.24 15.48 1.24
CA ALA A 37 -19.34 14.64 0.80
C ALA A 37 -20.55 15.49 0.39
N GLY A 38 -21.11 15.19 -0.79
CA GLY A 38 -22.30 15.90 -1.29
C GLY A 38 -22.05 17.28 -1.90
N ASP A 39 -20.81 17.72 -2.11
CA ASP A 39 -20.49 19.02 -2.72
C ASP A 39 -20.61 19.06 -4.26
N GLY A 40 -21.08 17.97 -4.85
CA GLY A 40 -21.29 17.85 -6.29
C GLY A 40 -20.00 17.62 -7.09
N THR A 41 -18.95 17.12 -6.46
CA THR A 41 -17.73 16.65 -7.15
C THR A 41 -17.98 15.30 -7.80
N ASP A 42 -17.63 15.15 -9.07
CA ASP A 42 -17.84 13.93 -9.85
C ASP A 42 -16.60 13.01 -9.87
N ALA A 43 -15.39 13.58 -9.75
CA ALA A 43 -14.14 12.82 -9.76
C ALA A 43 -13.00 13.55 -9.01
N ILE A 44 -11.98 12.79 -8.62
CA ILE A 44 -10.80 13.29 -7.91
C ILE A 44 -9.55 12.96 -8.73
N LEU A 45 -8.68 13.95 -8.98
CA LEU A 45 -7.34 13.75 -9.52
C LEU A 45 -6.32 13.87 -8.39
N LEU A 46 -5.59 12.81 -8.13
CA LEU A 46 -4.57 12.78 -7.09
C LEU A 46 -3.17 12.81 -7.72
N PHE A 47 -2.49 13.94 -7.59
CA PHE A 47 -1.14 14.17 -8.08
C PHE A 47 -0.14 13.82 -6.97
N GLY A 48 0.54 12.69 -7.08
CA GLY A 48 1.49 12.27 -6.05
C GLY A 48 2.06 10.87 -6.27
N GLY A 49 2.82 10.42 -5.29
CA GLY A 49 3.30 9.05 -5.19
C GLY A 49 2.54 8.25 -4.12
N ASP A 50 3.04 7.03 -3.84
CA ASP A 50 2.39 6.05 -2.96
C ASP A 50 2.06 6.61 -1.57
N GLY A 51 2.96 7.34 -0.92
CA GLY A 51 2.69 7.97 0.38
C GLY A 51 1.62 9.07 0.35
N THR A 52 1.42 9.77 -0.80
CA THR A 52 0.30 10.71 -0.95
C THR A 52 -1.01 9.95 -1.06
N ILE A 53 -1.03 8.87 -1.82
CA ILE A 53 -2.21 8.02 -1.99
C ILE A 53 -2.60 7.43 -0.63
N HIS A 54 -1.66 6.79 0.06
CA HIS A 54 -1.86 6.17 1.38
C HIS A 54 -2.51 7.13 2.38
N ARG A 55 -1.99 8.34 2.48
CA ARG A 55 -2.50 9.39 3.40
C ARG A 55 -3.96 9.73 3.17
N HIS A 56 -4.45 9.63 1.95
CA HIS A 56 -5.81 10.02 1.58
C HIS A 56 -6.78 8.84 1.43
N LEU A 57 -6.30 7.58 1.47
CA LEU A 57 -7.12 6.39 1.19
C LEU A 57 -8.42 6.36 2.00
N GLY A 58 -8.37 6.55 3.31
CA GLY A 58 -9.56 6.50 4.15
C GLY A 58 -10.62 7.54 3.79
N GLN A 59 -10.20 8.72 3.31
CA GLN A 59 -11.13 9.77 2.84
C GLN A 59 -11.67 9.43 1.44
N LEU A 60 -10.83 8.92 0.55
CA LEU A 60 -11.22 8.53 -0.80
C LEU A 60 -12.25 7.39 -0.78
N VAL A 61 -12.04 6.39 0.10
CA VAL A 61 -13.01 5.30 0.32
C VAL A 61 -14.35 5.84 0.80
N LYS A 62 -14.35 6.73 1.80
CA LYS A 62 -15.58 7.33 2.34
C LYS A 62 -16.36 8.15 1.30
N LEU A 63 -15.65 8.84 0.42
CA LEU A 63 -16.28 9.64 -0.65
C LEU A 63 -16.87 8.78 -1.76
N GLY A 64 -16.28 7.60 -2.05
CA GLY A 64 -16.75 6.68 -3.09
C GLY A 64 -16.74 7.26 -4.51
N LEU A 65 -16.01 8.36 -4.73
CA LEU A 65 -15.86 9.01 -6.04
C LEU A 65 -14.78 8.32 -6.87
N PRO A 66 -14.89 8.35 -8.21
CA PRO A 66 -13.82 7.92 -9.10
C PRO A 66 -12.53 8.74 -8.87
N VAL A 67 -11.40 8.04 -8.75
CA VAL A 67 -10.08 8.63 -8.51
C VAL A 67 -9.15 8.35 -9.67
N LEU A 68 -8.56 9.39 -10.24
CA LEU A 68 -7.45 9.27 -11.19
C LEU A 68 -6.13 9.47 -10.45
N ILE A 69 -5.26 8.49 -10.54
CA ILE A 69 -3.89 8.59 -10.02
C ILE A 69 -3.00 9.22 -11.09
N VAL A 70 -2.32 10.31 -10.71
CA VAL A 70 -1.32 10.99 -11.56
C VAL A 70 0.05 10.75 -10.94
N PRO A 71 0.89 9.85 -11.52
CA PRO A 71 2.16 9.47 -10.94
C PRO A 71 3.14 10.65 -10.92
N ALA A 72 3.50 11.11 -9.73
CA ALA A 72 4.42 12.23 -9.52
C ALA A 72 5.36 12.00 -8.30
N GLY A 73 5.46 10.78 -7.83
CA GLY A 73 6.39 10.34 -6.78
C GLY A 73 7.64 9.66 -7.35
N SER A 74 8.56 9.26 -6.45
CA SER A 74 9.77 8.50 -6.82
C SER A 74 9.49 7.01 -7.05
N GLY A 75 8.54 6.41 -6.33
CA GLY A 75 8.17 5.00 -6.42
C GLY A 75 7.07 4.77 -7.47
N ASN A 76 5.89 5.28 -7.21
CA ASN A 76 4.67 5.12 -8.03
C ASN A 76 4.29 3.64 -8.29
N ASP A 77 4.50 2.78 -7.29
CA ASP A 77 4.25 1.34 -7.40
C ASP A 77 2.77 1.06 -7.64
N PHE A 78 1.88 1.74 -6.91
CA PHE A 78 0.45 1.59 -7.10
C PHE A 78 -0.02 2.10 -8.47
N ALA A 79 0.46 3.25 -8.92
CA ALA A 79 0.12 3.74 -10.25
C ALA A 79 0.55 2.75 -11.34
N ARG A 80 1.75 2.14 -11.21
CA ARG A 80 2.20 1.09 -12.14
C ARG A 80 1.34 -0.17 -12.08
N ALA A 81 0.89 -0.57 -10.88
CA ALA A 81 -0.02 -1.70 -10.72
C ALA A 81 -1.36 -1.46 -11.45
N LEU A 82 -1.85 -0.22 -11.46
CA LEU A 82 -3.03 0.19 -12.22
C LEU A 82 -2.78 0.35 -13.73
N GLY A 83 -1.52 0.20 -14.20
CA GLY A 83 -1.14 0.33 -15.61
C GLY A 83 -0.63 1.72 -16.02
N PHE A 84 -0.58 2.70 -15.11
CA PHE A 84 -0.04 4.03 -15.41
C PHE A 84 1.49 4.04 -15.39
N ARG A 85 2.12 4.30 -16.53
CA ARG A 85 3.57 4.40 -16.68
C ARG A 85 4.05 5.85 -16.74
N SER A 86 3.16 6.77 -17.08
CA SER A 86 3.46 8.18 -17.26
C SER A 86 2.25 9.07 -16.98
N VAL A 87 2.51 10.38 -16.83
CA VAL A 87 1.44 11.39 -16.74
C VAL A 87 0.58 11.41 -18.01
N ARG A 88 1.15 11.03 -19.18
CA ARG A 88 0.38 10.96 -20.45
C ARG A 88 -0.73 9.92 -20.39
N ASP A 89 -0.47 8.77 -19.74
CA ASP A 89 -1.49 7.73 -19.56
C ASP A 89 -2.64 8.25 -18.70
N SER A 90 -2.32 9.01 -17.64
CA SER A 90 -3.33 9.65 -16.80
C SER A 90 -4.14 10.69 -17.55
N ILE A 91 -3.50 11.49 -18.44
CA ILE A 91 -4.21 12.45 -19.28
C ILE A 91 -5.17 11.72 -20.25
N ALA A 92 -4.73 10.64 -20.87
CA ALA A 92 -5.56 9.85 -21.77
C ALA A 92 -6.75 9.21 -21.04
N ALA A 93 -6.53 8.66 -19.83
CA ALA A 93 -7.61 8.13 -19.00
C ALA A 93 -8.62 9.22 -18.61
N TRP A 94 -8.11 10.41 -18.27
CA TRP A 94 -8.96 11.57 -17.95
C TRP A 94 -9.82 12.00 -19.13
N GLN A 95 -9.24 12.06 -20.32
CA GLN A 95 -9.99 12.40 -21.54
C GLN A 95 -11.14 11.44 -21.82
N ARG A 96 -10.88 10.12 -21.69
CA ARG A 96 -11.94 9.10 -21.86
C ARG A 96 -13.05 9.27 -20.83
N PHE A 97 -12.69 9.43 -19.54
CA PHE A 97 -13.66 9.66 -18.49
C PHE A 97 -14.52 10.92 -18.75
N CYS A 98 -13.92 12.00 -19.21
CA CYS A 98 -14.66 13.22 -19.54
C CYS A 98 -15.61 13.04 -20.74
N ALA A 99 -15.29 12.14 -21.67
CA ALA A 99 -16.12 11.90 -22.85
C ALA A 99 -17.39 11.10 -22.52
N ASP A 100 -17.29 10.05 -21.73
CA ASP A 100 -18.39 9.12 -21.52
C ASP A 100 -18.49 8.53 -20.08
N GLN A 101 -17.66 9.02 -19.14
CA GLN A 101 -17.54 8.51 -17.77
C GLN A 101 -17.21 7.01 -17.70
N SER A 102 -16.65 6.45 -18.77
CA SER A 102 -16.23 5.06 -18.85
C SER A 102 -14.87 4.81 -18.20
N HIS A 103 -14.46 3.54 -18.18
CA HIS A 103 -13.15 3.10 -17.65
C HIS A 103 -12.95 3.35 -16.15
N VAL A 104 -14.03 3.30 -15.38
CA VAL A 104 -13.98 3.28 -13.92
C VAL A 104 -14.03 1.82 -13.45
N ALA A 105 -13.00 1.40 -12.73
CA ALA A 105 -12.96 0.10 -12.08
C ALA A 105 -13.10 0.25 -10.57
N ALA A 106 -13.84 -0.65 -9.94
CA ALA A 106 -13.84 -0.79 -8.50
C ALA A 106 -12.75 -1.80 -8.12
N ILE A 107 -11.81 -1.38 -7.30
CA ILE A 107 -10.68 -2.19 -6.87
C ILE A 107 -10.74 -2.48 -5.39
N ASP A 108 -10.12 -3.57 -5.00
CA ASP A 108 -9.97 -3.98 -3.62
C ASP A 108 -8.85 -3.17 -2.94
N LEU A 109 -8.96 -2.99 -1.63
CA LEU A 109 -7.91 -2.44 -0.80
C LEU A 109 -7.61 -3.40 0.34
N GLY A 110 -6.34 -3.47 0.73
CA GLY A 110 -5.98 -4.11 1.98
C GLY A 110 -6.42 -3.27 3.18
N VAL A 111 -6.79 -3.94 4.26
CA VAL A 111 -7.24 -3.33 5.52
C VAL A 111 -6.49 -3.95 6.68
N ILE A 112 -5.96 -3.12 7.56
CA ILE A 112 -5.33 -3.51 8.82
C ILE A 112 -6.21 -3.05 9.97
N SER A 113 -6.56 -3.99 10.85
CA SER A 113 -7.33 -3.74 12.08
C SER A 113 -6.48 -4.16 13.28
N PRO A 114 -6.02 -3.23 14.11
CA PRO A 114 -5.36 -3.57 15.37
C PRO A 114 -6.29 -4.35 16.28
N LEU A 115 -5.79 -5.40 16.93
CA LEU A 115 -6.59 -6.20 17.86
C LEU A 115 -6.41 -5.69 19.28
N ALA A 116 -7.54 -5.49 19.98
CA ALA A 116 -7.53 -5.07 21.37
C ALA A 116 -7.02 -6.23 22.24
N ASN A 117 -5.77 -6.21 22.64
CA ASN A 117 -5.07 -6.97 23.67
C ASN A 117 -3.54 -6.90 23.45
N ALA A 118 -3.09 -6.03 22.57
CA ALA A 118 -1.69 -5.64 22.59
C ALA A 118 -1.46 -4.83 23.85
N GLY A 119 -0.99 -5.48 24.93
CA GLY A 119 -0.51 -4.82 26.14
C GLY A 119 0.72 -3.98 25.84
N GLY A 120 0.58 -2.94 25.07
CA GLY A 120 1.61 -1.99 24.69
C GLY A 120 1.15 -0.59 25.07
N ALA A 121 2.06 0.18 25.68
CA ALA A 121 1.86 1.59 25.92
C ALA A 121 1.45 2.30 24.63
N PRO A 122 0.57 3.33 24.68
CA PRO A 122 0.18 4.11 23.51
C PRO A 122 1.41 4.68 22.82
N ALA A 123 1.36 4.74 21.49
CA ALA A 123 2.42 5.38 20.73
C ALA A 123 2.60 6.85 21.17
N PRO A 124 3.81 7.45 21.12
CA PRO A 124 4.10 8.77 21.68
C PRO A 124 3.26 9.94 21.17
N HIS A 125 2.32 9.72 20.29
CA HIS A 125 1.47 10.74 19.65
C HIS A 125 -0.04 10.46 19.68
N GLU A 126 -0.52 9.49 20.49
CA GLU A 126 -1.96 9.31 20.69
C GLU A 126 -2.48 10.19 21.82
N PRO A 127 -3.53 11.01 21.62
CA PRO A 127 -4.18 11.74 22.70
C PRO A 127 -4.88 10.75 23.63
N ALA A 128 -4.56 10.81 24.92
CA ALA A 128 -5.17 9.99 25.95
C ALA A 128 -6.68 10.29 26.04
N GLY A 129 -7.53 9.26 25.95
CA GLY A 129 -8.90 9.34 26.45
C GLY A 129 -10.05 8.90 25.57
N HIS A 130 -9.86 8.17 24.46
CA HIS A 130 -10.98 7.54 23.77
C HIS A 130 -10.74 6.04 23.57
N THR A 131 -11.67 5.22 24.07
CA THR A 131 -11.85 3.83 23.63
C THR A 131 -12.31 3.87 22.18
N VAL A 132 -11.39 4.13 21.26
CA VAL A 132 -11.65 4.09 19.83
C VAL A 132 -11.75 2.62 19.46
N LEU A 133 -12.88 2.18 18.94
CA LEU A 133 -12.95 1.01 18.05
C LEU A 133 -11.75 1.15 17.12
N ALA A 134 -10.82 0.19 17.16
CA ALA A 134 -9.54 0.29 16.50
C ALA A 134 -9.72 0.76 15.06
N ALA A 135 -9.18 1.93 14.73
CA ALA A 135 -9.37 2.55 13.43
C ALA A 135 -8.83 1.60 12.36
N GLN A 136 -9.65 1.28 11.37
CA GLN A 136 -9.21 0.51 10.22
C GLN A 136 -8.28 1.36 9.34
N HIS A 137 -7.14 0.80 8.99
CA HIS A 137 -6.16 1.44 8.13
C HIS A 137 -6.14 0.77 6.76
N TYR A 138 -6.39 1.54 5.72
CA TYR A 138 -6.34 1.04 4.33
C TYR A 138 -4.93 1.09 3.79
N PHE A 139 -4.61 0.14 2.91
CA PHE A 139 -3.42 0.19 2.07
C PHE A 139 -3.74 -0.26 0.65
N CYS A 140 -2.99 0.26 -0.31
CA CYS A 140 -3.23 -0.03 -1.72
C CYS A 140 -2.28 -1.08 -2.30
N SER A 141 -1.05 -1.16 -1.80
CA SER A 141 -0.04 -2.05 -2.37
C SER A 141 0.32 -3.21 -1.45
N VAL A 142 1.15 -2.97 -0.44
CA VAL A 142 1.68 -4.05 0.42
C VAL A 142 1.79 -3.56 1.86
N ALA A 143 1.35 -4.40 2.80
CA ALA A 143 1.67 -4.26 4.22
C ALA A 143 2.75 -5.26 4.61
N GLY A 144 3.68 -4.86 5.47
CA GLY A 144 4.83 -5.65 5.89
C GLY A 144 5.06 -5.64 7.40
N ILE A 145 5.55 -6.77 7.92
CA ILE A 145 5.94 -6.97 9.32
C ILE A 145 7.33 -7.60 9.36
N GLY A 146 8.14 -7.19 10.32
CA GLY A 146 9.49 -7.72 10.51
C GLY A 146 10.54 -6.98 9.71
N LEU A 147 11.38 -7.69 8.96
CA LEU A 147 12.48 -7.10 8.18
C LEU A 147 12.01 -5.97 7.28
N ASP A 148 10.86 -6.13 6.63
CA ASP A 148 10.28 -5.12 5.74
C ASP A 148 9.89 -3.84 6.48
N ALA A 149 9.27 -3.98 7.65
CA ALA A 149 8.92 -2.86 8.51
C ALA A 149 10.18 -2.10 8.98
N GLU A 150 11.23 -2.82 9.37
CA GLU A 150 12.48 -2.22 9.81
C GLU A 150 13.21 -1.50 8.66
N VAL A 151 13.23 -2.09 7.46
CA VAL A 151 13.78 -1.44 6.26
C VAL A 151 12.98 -0.18 5.91
N SER A 152 11.65 -0.22 5.97
CA SER A 152 10.79 0.93 5.74
C SER A 152 11.06 2.04 6.76
N ARG A 153 11.17 1.68 8.03
CA ARG A 153 11.52 2.61 9.12
C ARG A 153 12.84 3.33 8.87
N LEU A 154 13.88 2.57 8.50
CA LEU A 154 15.21 3.12 8.22
C LEU A 154 15.22 3.95 6.93
N ALA A 155 14.52 3.50 5.89
CA ALA A 155 14.41 4.24 4.64
C ALA A 155 13.73 5.60 4.84
N ASN A 156 12.66 5.65 5.65
CA ASN A 156 11.96 6.90 5.96
C ASN A 156 12.83 7.91 6.74
N ALA A 157 13.90 7.46 7.40
CA ALA A 157 14.87 8.33 8.06
C ALA A 157 15.92 8.92 7.08
N LEU A 158 16.01 8.40 5.85
CA LEU A 158 16.97 8.88 4.85
C LEU A 158 16.50 10.18 4.17
N PRO A 159 17.42 11.02 3.69
CA PRO A 159 17.10 12.15 2.85
C PRO A 159 16.37 11.70 1.57
N ARG A 160 15.32 12.42 1.17
CA ARG A 160 14.43 12.06 0.04
C ARG A 160 15.16 11.84 -1.30
N TRP A 161 16.23 12.59 -1.57
CA TRP A 161 17.00 12.43 -2.79
C TRP A 161 17.67 11.06 -2.89
N LEU A 162 17.99 10.45 -1.74
CA LEU A 162 18.61 9.12 -1.68
C LEU A 162 17.58 8.00 -1.90
N LEU A 163 16.33 8.19 -1.47
CA LEU A 163 15.26 7.22 -1.66
C LEU A 163 15.00 6.93 -3.14
N GLY A 164 15.00 7.95 -4.00
CA GLY A 164 14.80 7.79 -5.45
C GLY A 164 15.97 7.12 -6.18
N HIS A 165 17.15 6.97 -5.54
CA HIS A 165 18.36 6.41 -6.14
C HIS A 165 18.81 5.08 -5.49
N GLY A 166 17.87 4.25 -5.06
CA GLY A 166 18.19 2.95 -4.47
C GLY A 166 18.36 2.96 -2.94
N GLY A 167 17.91 4.01 -2.27
CA GLY A 167 18.00 4.15 -0.80
C GLY A 167 17.37 2.97 -0.05
N TYR A 168 16.36 2.33 -0.62
CA TYR A 168 15.76 1.11 -0.07
C TYR A 168 16.76 -0.05 -0.04
N ALA A 169 17.53 -0.25 -1.10
CA ALA A 169 18.58 -1.28 -1.15
C ALA A 169 19.75 -0.97 -0.18
N LEU A 170 20.07 0.31 0.02
CA LEU A 170 21.11 0.73 0.97
C LEU A 170 20.73 0.43 2.42
N THR A 171 19.46 0.52 2.78
CA THR A 171 18.97 0.17 4.13
C THR A 171 18.75 -1.33 4.28
N LEU A 172 18.32 -2.01 3.23
CA LEU A 172 17.99 -3.43 3.28
C LEU A 172 19.23 -4.31 3.57
N VAL A 173 20.34 -4.10 2.83
CA VAL A 173 21.50 -4.98 2.95
C VAL A 173 22.08 -5.00 4.39
N PRO A 174 22.36 -3.88 5.04
CA PRO A 174 22.81 -3.89 6.44
C PRO A 174 21.77 -4.51 7.39
N THR A 175 20.48 -4.28 7.13
CA THR A 175 19.39 -4.76 7.98
C THR A 175 19.27 -6.28 7.92
N ILE A 176 19.47 -6.90 6.76
CA ILE A 176 19.48 -8.37 6.60
C ILE A 176 20.48 -9.04 7.57
N PHE A 177 21.65 -8.43 7.80
CA PHE A 177 22.68 -9.01 8.67
C PHE A 177 22.45 -8.74 10.16
N ARG A 178 21.58 -7.81 10.52
CA ARG A 178 21.29 -7.42 11.91
C ARG A 178 19.96 -7.95 12.41
N PHE A 179 19.04 -8.27 11.48
CA PHE A 179 17.70 -8.66 11.85
C PHE A 179 17.62 -10.16 12.13
N ALA A 180 17.11 -10.53 13.31
CA ALA A 180 16.91 -11.91 13.72
C ALA A 180 15.47 -12.37 13.43
N PRO A 181 15.27 -13.64 13.05
CA PRO A 181 13.94 -14.21 12.95
C PRO A 181 13.22 -14.19 14.30
N PHE A 182 11.91 -14.01 14.29
CA PHE A 182 11.08 -13.97 15.50
C PHE A 182 9.87 -14.90 15.33
N PRO A 183 9.31 -15.42 16.46
CA PRO A 183 8.09 -16.21 16.42
C PRO A 183 6.91 -15.37 15.89
N MET A 184 6.28 -15.85 14.83
CA MET A 184 5.09 -15.23 14.25
C MET A 184 4.06 -16.30 13.93
N LYS A 185 2.89 -16.17 14.51
CA LYS A 185 1.73 -17.00 14.18
C LYS A 185 0.82 -16.24 13.22
N ILE A 186 0.57 -16.86 12.05
CA ILE A 186 -0.43 -16.37 11.09
C ILE A 186 -1.52 -17.44 10.99
N SER A 187 -2.76 -17.05 11.21
CA SER A 187 -3.93 -17.95 11.13
C SER A 187 -4.99 -17.33 10.22
N SER A 188 -5.80 -18.19 9.58
CA SER A 188 -6.99 -17.74 8.85
C SER A 188 -7.97 -17.11 9.84
N ALA A 189 -8.55 -15.99 9.48
CA ALA A 189 -9.55 -15.32 10.31
C ALA A 189 -11.00 -15.64 9.88
N ASP A 190 -11.18 -16.37 8.77
CA ASP A 190 -12.52 -16.70 8.22
C ASP A 190 -13.11 -17.98 8.81
N GLU A 191 -12.32 -18.79 9.52
CA GLU A 191 -12.74 -20.05 10.12
C GLU A 191 -12.86 -19.93 11.63
N ILE A 192 -13.95 -20.48 12.20
CA ILE A 192 -14.11 -20.62 13.66
C ILE A 192 -13.02 -21.58 14.16
N GLY A 193 -12.06 -21.04 14.94
CA GLY A 193 -10.88 -21.78 15.38
C GLY A 193 -9.63 -21.59 14.54
N GLY A 194 -9.71 -20.90 13.42
CA GLY A 194 -8.65 -20.44 12.52
C GLY A 194 -7.54 -21.46 12.22
N SER A 195 -7.48 -21.98 10.99
CA SER A 195 -6.35 -22.84 10.60
C SER A 195 -5.03 -22.06 10.67
N THR A 196 -4.00 -22.68 11.28
CA THR A 196 -2.66 -22.07 11.34
C THR A 196 -2.00 -22.18 9.96
N LEU A 197 -1.71 -21.03 9.36
CA LEU A 197 -1.07 -20.90 8.05
C LEU A 197 0.45 -20.78 8.16
N ASN A 198 0.95 -20.20 9.25
CA ASN A 198 2.36 -20.13 9.61
C ASN A 198 2.52 -20.11 11.13
N ASN A 199 3.51 -20.86 11.65
CA ASN A 199 3.92 -20.83 13.05
C ASN A 199 5.42 -21.10 13.19
N GLN A 200 6.21 -20.60 12.26
CA GLN A 200 7.64 -20.76 12.20
C GLN A 200 8.37 -19.44 12.47
N PRO A 201 9.63 -19.50 12.94
CA PRO A 201 10.44 -18.30 13.03
C PRO A 201 10.49 -17.59 11.67
N THR A 202 10.09 -16.32 11.67
CA THR A 202 9.85 -15.52 10.46
C THR A 202 10.77 -14.31 10.45
N LEU A 203 11.38 -14.04 9.31
CA LEU A 203 12.13 -12.80 9.05
C LEU A 203 11.20 -11.68 8.55
N LEU A 204 10.26 -12.04 7.67
CA LEU A 204 9.38 -11.09 6.99
C LEU A 204 8.05 -11.75 6.68
N ALA A 205 6.96 -11.03 6.92
CA ALA A 205 5.65 -11.34 6.37
C ALA A 205 5.14 -10.13 5.58
N ALA A 206 4.82 -10.34 4.30
CA ALA A 206 4.24 -9.34 3.41
C ALA A 206 2.82 -9.76 3.02
N PHE A 207 1.89 -8.82 3.09
CA PHE A 207 0.48 -8.97 2.74
C PHE A 207 0.21 -8.06 1.55
N ALA A 208 0.08 -8.65 0.38
CA ALA A 208 0.09 -7.91 -0.87
C ALA A 208 -1.29 -7.86 -1.53
N ASN A 209 -1.74 -6.66 -1.85
CA ASN A 209 -2.90 -6.38 -2.69
C ASN A 209 -2.50 -6.12 -4.14
N THR A 210 -1.23 -5.76 -4.38
CA THR A 210 -0.63 -5.60 -5.72
C THR A 210 0.68 -6.37 -5.81
N SER A 211 1.12 -6.62 -7.05
CA SER A 211 2.28 -7.48 -7.31
C SER A 211 3.63 -6.86 -6.92
N THR A 212 3.70 -5.53 -6.83
CA THR A 212 4.97 -4.80 -6.64
C THR A 212 4.88 -3.75 -5.54
N TYR A 213 6.02 -3.50 -4.88
CA TYR A 213 6.23 -2.41 -3.93
C TYR A 213 7.72 -2.02 -3.87
N GLY A 214 8.05 -0.96 -3.11
CA GLY A 214 9.42 -0.59 -2.80
C GLY A 214 10.29 -0.31 -4.03
N GLY A 215 9.72 0.29 -5.08
CA GLY A 215 10.43 0.60 -6.32
C GLY A 215 10.47 -0.54 -7.33
N GLY A 216 9.46 -1.41 -7.35
CA GLY A 216 9.29 -2.46 -8.35
C GLY A 216 9.70 -3.86 -7.91
N MET A 217 9.94 -4.09 -6.62
CA MET A 217 10.14 -5.43 -6.08
C MET A 217 8.84 -6.24 -6.18
N LYS A 218 8.91 -7.42 -6.81
CA LYS A 218 7.75 -8.30 -7.02
C LYS A 218 7.62 -9.28 -5.86
N ILE A 219 7.29 -8.79 -4.67
CA ILE A 219 7.14 -9.65 -3.48
C ILE A 219 6.01 -10.68 -3.64
N ALA A 220 4.97 -10.30 -4.37
CA ALA A 220 3.80 -11.14 -4.64
C ALA A 220 3.44 -11.06 -6.13
N PRO A 221 4.20 -11.69 -7.04
CA PRO A 221 4.05 -11.51 -8.49
C PRO A 221 2.69 -11.92 -9.04
N GLN A 222 1.89 -12.68 -8.28
CA GLN A 222 0.56 -13.14 -8.66
C GLN A 222 -0.58 -12.31 -8.07
N ALA A 223 -0.27 -11.32 -7.22
CA ALA A 223 -1.27 -10.50 -6.56
C ALA A 223 -2.09 -9.67 -7.56
N LYS A 224 -3.40 -9.61 -7.29
CA LYS A 224 -4.39 -8.88 -8.06
C LYS A 224 -5.26 -8.04 -7.13
N PHE A 225 -5.48 -6.81 -7.48
CA PHE A 225 -6.27 -5.85 -6.71
C PHE A 225 -7.80 -5.99 -6.92
N ASP A 226 -8.27 -7.08 -7.52
CA ASP A 226 -9.68 -7.29 -7.91
C ASP A 226 -10.17 -8.73 -7.69
N ASP A 227 -9.40 -9.58 -7.00
CA ASP A 227 -9.76 -10.98 -6.77
C ASP A 227 -10.30 -11.27 -5.34
N GLY A 228 -10.34 -10.25 -4.48
CA GLY A 228 -10.84 -10.34 -3.11
C GLY A 228 -9.93 -11.11 -2.18
N GLN A 229 -8.64 -11.20 -2.48
CA GLN A 229 -7.65 -11.90 -1.68
C GLN A 229 -6.37 -11.09 -1.51
N LEU A 230 -5.66 -11.34 -0.41
CA LEU A 230 -4.26 -10.95 -0.24
C LEU A 230 -3.37 -12.10 -0.63
N ASP A 231 -2.32 -11.78 -1.34
CA ASP A 231 -1.21 -12.69 -1.55
C ASP A 231 -0.20 -12.53 -0.40
N VAL A 232 -0.06 -13.57 0.40
CA VAL A 232 0.78 -13.54 1.60
C VAL A 232 2.11 -14.22 1.31
N CYS A 233 3.20 -13.48 1.45
CA CYS A 233 4.57 -13.98 1.31
C CYS A 233 5.25 -13.95 2.68
N VAL A 234 5.58 -15.14 3.20
CA VAL A 234 6.27 -15.30 4.48
C VAL A 234 7.67 -15.83 4.21
N ILE A 235 8.69 -15.10 4.63
CA ILE A 235 10.09 -15.51 4.57
C ILE A 235 10.50 -15.97 5.96
N GLY A 236 10.76 -17.26 6.10
CA GLY A 236 11.21 -17.88 7.34
C GLY A 236 12.69 -17.60 7.65
N ALA A 237 13.22 -18.28 8.66
CA ALA A 237 14.62 -18.18 9.06
C ALA A 237 15.54 -18.68 7.94
N ILE A 238 16.10 -17.76 7.18
CA ILE A 238 17.09 -18.01 6.12
C ILE A 238 18.42 -17.40 6.55
N ASN A 239 19.53 -18.07 6.24
CA ASN A 239 20.87 -17.53 6.48
C ASN A 239 21.03 -16.16 5.80
N PRO A 240 21.52 -15.11 6.52
CA PRO A 240 21.62 -13.74 6.00
C PRO A 240 22.41 -13.61 4.69
N PHE A 241 23.52 -14.35 4.53
CA PHE A 241 24.30 -14.33 3.30
C PHE A 241 23.50 -14.90 2.12
N LYS A 242 22.78 -16.02 2.36
CA LYS A 242 21.89 -16.60 1.37
C LYS A 242 20.76 -15.63 1.01
N LEU A 243 20.16 -14.98 1.99
CA LEU A 243 19.10 -13.99 1.77
C LEU A 243 19.61 -12.79 0.94
N ALA A 244 20.78 -12.26 1.26
CA ALA A 244 21.40 -11.17 0.50
C ALA A 244 21.69 -11.56 -0.97
N CYS A 245 22.18 -12.79 -1.22
CA CYS A 245 22.41 -13.31 -2.57
C CYS A 245 21.10 -13.53 -3.35
N LEU A 246 20.03 -13.89 -2.65
CA LEU A 246 18.74 -14.18 -3.26
C LEU A 246 17.86 -12.92 -3.43
N PHE A 247 18.19 -11.83 -2.73
CA PHE A 247 17.42 -10.61 -2.78
C PHE A 247 17.15 -10.10 -4.21
N PRO A 248 18.13 -10.08 -5.15
CA PRO A 248 17.84 -9.66 -6.52
C PRO A 248 16.76 -10.49 -7.23
N THR A 249 16.52 -11.73 -6.80
CA THR A 249 15.49 -12.59 -7.39
C THR A 249 14.07 -12.09 -7.14
N ILE A 250 13.87 -11.21 -6.13
CA ILE A 250 12.57 -10.61 -5.82
C ILE A 250 12.12 -9.71 -6.98
N TYR A 251 13.02 -8.99 -7.63
CA TYR A 251 12.67 -8.14 -8.78
C TYR A 251 12.12 -8.94 -9.97
N PHE A 252 12.46 -10.23 -10.05
CA PHE A 252 12.00 -11.16 -11.08
C PHE A 252 10.87 -12.08 -10.61
N GLY A 253 10.45 -11.98 -9.33
CA GLY A 253 9.44 -12.86 -8.73
C GLY A 253 9.89 -14.32 -8.56
N ARG A 254 11.20 -14.60 -8.64
CA ARG A 254 11.77 -15.97 -8.56
C ARG A 254 12.04 -16.44 -7.14
N HIS A 255 11.92 -15.58 -6.15
CA HIS A 255 12.13 -15.90 -4.73
C HIS A 255 11.10 -16.92 -4.19
N LEU A 256 9.91 -17.01 -4.80
CA LEU A 256 8.85 -17.93 -4.35
C LEU A 256 9.25 -19.42 -4.44
N THR A 257 10.25 -19.78 -5.24
CA THR A 257 10.75 -21.14 -5.36
C THR A 257 11.83 -21.49 -4.33
N ILE A 258 12.20 -20.54 -3.47
CA ILE A 258 13.27 -20.72 -2.50
C ILE A 258 12.74 -21.45 -1.26
N ARG A 259 13.45 -22.49 -0.82
CA ARG A 259 13.12 -23.17 0.43
C ARG A 259 13.19 -22.20 1.61
N GLY A 260 12.08 -22.12 2.36
CA GLY A 260 11.91 -21.16 3.47
C GLY A 260 11.08 -19.94 3.11
N VAL A 261 10.60 -19.86 1.86
CA VAL A 261 9.54 -18.92 1.45
C VAL A 261 8.23 -19.67 1.38
N ASN A 262 7.23 -19.22 2.11
CA ASN A 262 5.86 -19.72 2.07
C ASN A 262 4.97 -18.66 1.40
N TYR A 263 4.16 -19.09 0.43
CA TYR A 263 3.32 -18.20 -0.35
C TYR A 263 1.92 -18.79 -0.48
N PHE A 264 0.91 -18.03 -0.07
CA PHE A 264 -0.48 -18.45 -0.12
C PHE A 264 -1.41 -17.25 -0.30
N LYS A 265 -2.67 -17.51 -0.63
CA LYS A 265 -3.73 -16.50 -0.70
C LYS A 265 -4.70 -16.64 0.46
N SER A 266 -5.16 -15.52 0.97
CA SER A 266 -6.20 -15.48 2.00
C SER A 266 -6.95 -14.15 1.93
N PRO A 267 -8.28 -14.14 2.08
CA PRO A 267 -9.03 -12.89 2.15
C PRO A 267 -8.83 -12.17 3.48
N ARG A 268 -8.44 -12.93 4.55
CA ARG A 268 -8.25 -12.37 5.88
C ARG A 268 -7.36 -13.28 6.74
N VAL A 269 -6.39 -12.67 7.41
CA VAL A 269 -5.48 -13.36 8.32
C VAL A 269 -5.34 -12.60 9.63
N ARG A 270 -5.13 -13.33 10.72
CA ARG A 270 -4.73 -12.81 12.01
C ARG A 270 -3.25 -13.05 12.23
N VAL A 271 -2.54 -12.03 12.66
CA VAL A 271 -1.10 -12.07 12.92
C VAL A 271 -0.85 -11.78 14.40
N GLU A 272 -0.19 -12.72 15.05
CA GLU A 272 0.17 -12.67 16.46
C GLU A 272 1.67 -12.85 16.61
N THR A 273 2.29 -12.06 17.49
CA THR A 273 3.71 -12.12 17.83
C THR A 273 3.88 -12.05 19.35
N GLU A 274 4.93 -12.67 19.89
CA GLU A 274 5.19 -12.66 21.35
C GLU A 274 5.47 -11.26 21.87
N THR A 275 6.18 -10.45 21.08
CA THR A 275 6.41 -9.03 21.36
C THR A 275 5.77 -8.20 20.27
N PRO A 276 5.15 -7.04 20.60
CA PRO A 276 4.56 -6.18 19.58
C PRO A 276 5.58 -5.72 18.55
N LEU A 277 5.32 -5.98 17.27
CA LEU A 277 6.14 -5.57 16.14
C LEU A 277 5.45 -4.47 15.34
N ASP A 278 6.24 -3.57 14.80
CA ASP A 278 5.74 -2.51 13.95
C ASP A 278 5.19 -3.08 12.64
N VAL A 279 4.05 -2.55 12.22
CA VAL A 279 3.38 -2.86 10.95
C VAL A 279 3.46 -1.63 10.06
N TYR A 280 4.03 -1.79 8.90
CA TYR A 280 4.10 -0.75 7.87
C TYR A 280 3.20 -1.12 6.69
N ALA A 281 2.59 -0.13 6.07
CA ALA A 281 1.80 -0.31 4.85
C ALA A 281 2.08 0.81 3.87
N ASP A 282 2.31 0.48 2.61
CA ASP A 282 2.71 1.42 1.55
C ASP A 282 3.92 2.30 1.94
N GLY A 283 4.79 1.78 2.82
CA GLY A 283 5.97 2.47 3.34
C GLY A 283 5.72 3.37 4.57
N GLU A 284 4.50 3.48 5.07
CA GLU A 284 4.15 4.31 6.23
C GLU A 284 3.85 3.43 7.47
N PHE A 285 4.21 3.89 8.65
CA PHE A 285 3.87 3.21 9.90
C PHE A 285 2.35 3.26 10.14
N VAL A 286 1.78 2.13 10.54
CA VAL A 286 0.33 2.00 10.77
C VAL A 286 0.02 1.72 12.23
N CYS A 287 0.53 0.62 12.77
CA CYS A 287 0.26 0.16 14.14
C CYS A 287 1.27 -0.92 14.55
N ARG A 288 0.95 -1.65 15.62
CA ARG A 288 1.72 -2.81 16.08
C ARG A 288 0.86 -4.07 16.13
N THR A 289 1.53 -5.23 16.03
CA THR A 289 0.89 -6.52 16.27
C THR A 289 0.40 -6.65 17.73
N PRO A 290 -0.67 -7.45 18.00
CA PRO A 290 -1.41 -8.30 17.08
C PRO A 290 -2.38 -7.52 16.20
N VAL A 291 -2.53 -7.97 14.93
CA VAL A 291 -3.40 -7.34 13.94
C VAL A 291 -4.19 -8.37 13.15
N GLU A 292 -5.31 -7.93 12.62
CA GLU A 292 -6.00 -8.60 11.53
C GLU A 292 -5.71 -7.85 10.23
N VAL A 293 -5.30 -8.56 9.19
CA VAL A 293 -5.04 -8.03 7.86
C VAL A 293 -5.98 -8.72 6.88
N GLY A 294 -6.77 -7.94 6.17
CA GLY A 294 -7.77 -8.48 5.25
C GLY A 294 -7.97 -7.61 4.01
N VAL A 295 -8.94 -7.99 3.19
CA VAL A 295 -9.35 -7.27 1.98
C VAL A 295 -10.72 -6.65 2.17
N GLN A 296 -10.86 -5.38 1.82
CA GLN A 296 -12.16 -4.77 1.54
C GLN A 296 -12.38 -4.72 0.03
N ARG A 297 -13.34 -5.54 -0.43
CA ARG A 297 -13.66 -5.64 -1.86
C ARG A 297 -14.28 -4.37 -2.39
N ALA A 298 -13.93 -4.02 -3.63
CA ALA A 298 -14.48 -2.88 -4.36
C ALA A 298 -14.44 -1.56 -3.56
N ALA A 299 -13.41 -1.39 -2.73
CA ALA A 299 -13.31 -0.29 -1.77
C ALA A 299 -13.01 1.06 -2.42
N LEU A 300 -12.32 1.08 -3.55
CA LEU A 300 -11.92 2.30 -4.23
C LEU A 300 -12.29 2.23 -5.71
N LYS A 301 -12.95 3.28 -6.21
CA LYS A 301 -13.17 3.46 -7.65
C LYS A 301 -11.99 4.19 -8.26
N VAL A 302 -11.37 3.60 -9.28
CA VAL A 302 -10.22 4.20 -9.97
C VAL A 302 -10.49 4.31 -11.47
N LEU A 303 -9.98 5.37 -12.08
CA LEU A 303 -9.91 5.44 -13.53
C LEU A 303 -8.71 4.59 -13.97
N LEU A 304 -8.90 3.75 -14.99
CA LEU A 304 -7.84 2.95 -15.59
C LEU A 304 -7.35 3.56 -16.91
N PRO A 305 -6.07 3.31 -17.31
CA PRO A 305 -5.51 3.80 -18.56
C PRO A 305 -6.11 3.19 -19.80
#